data_403e60f3b8d7a911e48940afc588b416
#
_entry.id   403e60f3b8d7a911e48940afc588b416
#
_cell.length_a   1.000
_cell.length_b   1.000
_cell.length_c   1.000
_cell.angle_alpha   90.00
_cell.angle_beta   90.00
_cell.angle_gamma   90.00
#
_symmetry.space_group_name_H-M   'P 1'
#
loop_
_entity.id
_entity.type
_entity.pdbx_description
1 polymer ?
#
loop_
_entity_poly.entity_id
_entity_poly.type
_entity_poly.pdbx_seq_one_letter_code
_entity_poly.pdbx_strand_id
1 'polypeptide(L)'
;MSRRRASRALLSATLLLAAAAGACGYSLRGNLPDHLKTVSVPVFRNRTTEAGAESTITAAVVNAFTSSGRLKVVSLEDADSVLDGEITGYQVQSLTYDSKLNLRSYRLTVTMNVRFRDLRRTEILWQQEGLVAEVSFDVAGQVSDTISREEGAVKQAALEIGRKIVGHAVDRF
;
A
#
# COMPACT_ATOMS: atom_id res chain seq x y z
N MET A 1 56.80 17.15 32.49
CA MET A 1 55.40 17.42 32.82
C MET A 1 54.42 17.44 31.58
N SER A 2 54.91 17.23 30.35
CA SER A 2 54.08 17.37 29.13
C SER A 2 53.29 16.12 28.70
N ARG A 3 53.79 14.91 28.95
CA ARG A 3 53.17 13.65 28.50
C ARG A 3 51.81 13.33 29.14
N ARG A 4 51.59 13.71 30.40
CA ARG A 4 50.32 13.46 31.12
C ARG A 4 49.18 14.39 30.68
N ARG A 5 49.46 15.55 30.07
CA ARG A 5 48.46 16.48 29.53
C ARG A 5 47.98 16.04 28.16
N ALA A 6 48.86 15.47 27.35
CA ALA A 6 48.50 14.93 26.03
C ALA A 6 47.58 13.71 26.12
N SER A 7 47.82 12.78 27.06
CA SER A 7 46.98 11.60 27.26
C SER A 7 45.59 11.94 27.81
N ARG A 8 45.46 12.98 28.61
CA ARG A 8 44.14 13.45 29.09
C ARG A 8 43.33 14.13 28.00
N ALA A 9 43.98 14.87 27.09
CA ALA A 9 43.31 15.49 25.94
C ALA A 9 42.84 14.44 24.91
N LEU A 10 43.61 13.37 24.71
CA LEU A 10 43.20 12.24 23.83
C LEU A 10 42.03 11.46 24.41
N LEU A 11 41.99 11.19 25.72
CA LEU A 11 40.88 10.51 26.38
C LEU A 11 39.58 11.33 26.37
N SER A 12 39.66 12.65 26.52
CA SER A 12 38.47 13.52 26.43
C SER A 12 37.93 13.64 25.00
N ALA A 13 38.80 13.64 23.98
CA ALA A 13 38.41 13.68 22.59
C ALA A 13 37.71 12.37 22.14
N THR A 14 38.19 11.20 22.58
CA THR A 14 37.56 9.92 22.31
C THR A 14 36.21 9.75 23.01
N LEU A 15 36.06 10.28 24.23
CA LEU A 15 34.80 10.25 24.96
C LEU A 15 33.72 11.15 24.31
N LEU A 16 34.13 12.32 23.80
CA LEU A 16 33.20 13.21 23.03
C LEU A 16 32.78 12.60 21.71
N LEU A 17 33.68 11.91 21.01
CA LEU A 17 33.34 11.25 19.74
C LEU A 17 32.39 10.05 19.92
N ALA A 18 32.51 9.31 21.03
CA ALA A 18 31.62 8.22 21.39
C ALA A 18 30.20 8.71 21.77
N ALA A 19 30.07 9.89 22.36
CA ALA A 19 28.78 10.50 22.69
C ALA A 19 28.03 11.00 21.44
N ALA A 20 28.75 11.41 20.40
CA ALA A 20 28.14 11.84 19.14
C ALA A 20 27.58 10.68 18.30
N ALA A 21 28.09 9.46 18.44
CA ALA A 21 27.61 8.28 17.72
C ALA A 21 26.27 7.71 18.25
N GLY A 22 25.88 8.08 19.48
CA GLY A 22 24.62 7.62 20.09
C GLY A 22 23.37 8.43 19.73
N ALA A 23 23.49 9.56 19.02
CA ALA A 23 22.39 10.49 18.76
C ALA A 23 21.61 10.19 17.44
N CYS A 24 22.00 9.18 16.65
CA CYS A 24 21.26 8.76 15.46
C CYS A 24 20.26 7.66 15.79
N GLY A 25 19.36 7.91 16.72
CA GLY A 25 18.13 7.16 16.89
C GLY A 25 17.14 7.51 15.77
N TYR A 26 17.41 7.14 14.53
CA TYR A 26 16.47 7.25 13.44
C TYR A 26 15.39 6.17 13.63
N SER A 27 14.32 6.52 14.33
CA SER A 27 13.12 5.69 14.40
C SER A 27 12.41 5.79 13.04
N LEU A 28 12.70 4.84 12.13
CA LEU A 28 11.99 4.65 10.86
C LEU A 28 10.59 4.01 11.04
N ARG A 29 10.04 4.04 12.24
CA ARG A 29 8.65 3.67 12.47
C ARG A 29 7.80 4.90 12.27
N GLY A 30 7.18 5.00 11.10
CA GLY A 30 6.11 5.93 10.89
C GLY A 30 5.07 5.77 11.99
N ASN A 31 4.90 6.78 12.82
CA ASN A 31 3.91 6.78 13.89
C ASN A 31 2.63 7.39 13.35
N LEU A 32 1.63 6.55 13.09
CA LEU A 32 0.24 7.04 13.02
C LEU A 32 -0.04 7.90 14.26
N PRO A 33 -0.76 9.03 14.13
CA PRO A 33 -1.18 9.80 15.27
C PRO A 33 -1.85 8.92 16.32
N ASP A 34 -1.51 9.10 17.60
CA ASP A 34 -1.92 8.21 18.70
C ASP A 34 -3.43 8.07 18.85
N HIS A 35 -4.21 9.05 18.38
CA HIS A 35 -5.67 9.02 18.41
C HIS A 35 -6.30 8.15 17.32
N LEU A 36 -5.55 7.76 16.28
CA LEU A 36 -6.04 6.91 15.21
C LEU A 36 -5.88 5.44 15.61
N LYS A 37 -6.98 4.79 15.94
CA LYS A 37 -7.04 3.37 16.31
C LYS A 37 -7.92 2.56 15.36
N THR A 38 -8.85 3.23 14.69
CA THR A 38 -9.86 2.60 13.85
C THR A 38 -9.91 3.23 12.46
N VAL A 39 -10.27 2.42 11.47
CA VAL A 39 -10.46 2.83 10.09
C VAL A 39 -11.75 2.25 9.52
N SER A 40 -12.49 3.06 8.80
CA SER A 40 -13.58 2.60 7.95
C SER A 40 -13.12 2.54 6.50
N VAL A 41 -13.49 1.47 5.81
CA VAL A 41 -13.22 1.28 4.39
C VAL A 41 -14.58 1.03 3.70
N PRO A 42 -15.29 2.10 3.29
CA PRO A 42 -16.52 1.96 2.52
C PRO A 42 -16.24 1.28 1.18
N VAL A 43 -17.27 0.68 0.58
CA VAL A 43 -17.15 0.12 -0.77
C VAL A 43 -16.66 1.21 -1.72
N PHE A 44 -15.59 0.93 -2.46
CA PHE A 44 -14.98 1.88 -3.37
C PHE A 44 -15.90 2.22 -4.53
N ARG A 45 -15.80 3.43 -5.02
CA ARG A 45 -16.52 3.84 -6.23
C ARG A 45 -15.88 3.18 -7.44
N ASN A 46 -16.73 2.73 -8.37
CA ASN A 46 -16.26 2.18 -9.63
C ASN A 46 -16.72 3.08 -10.79
N ARG A 47 -15.76 3.64 -11.52
CA ARG A 47 -16.00 4.42 -12.75
C ARG A 47 -15.71 3.65 -14.02
N THR A 48 -15.40 2.37 -13.89
CA THR A 48 -15.12 1.50 -15.02
C THR A 48 -16.39 0.72 -15.41
N THR A 49 -16.32 0.02 -16.52
CA THR A 49 -17.39 -0.87 -16.97
C THR A 49 -17.32 -2.27 -16.36
N GLU A 50 -16.26 -2.56 -15.58
CA GLU A 50 -16.06 -3.87 -14.96
C GLU A 50 -16.84 -3.96 -13.65
N ALA A 51 -17.96 -4.65 -13.69
CA ALA A 51 -18.82 -4.84 -12.53
C ALA A 51 -18.17 -5.81 -11.51
N GLY A 52 -18.26 -5.47 -10.21
CA GLY A 52 -17.75 -6.31 -9.13
C GLY A 52 -16.28 -6.06 -8.77
N ALA A 53 -15.51 -5.30 -9.57
CA ALA A 53 -14.15 -4.93 -9.25
C ALA A 53 -14.08 -4.15 -7.92
N GLU A 54 -15.07 -3.28 -7.66
CA GLU A 54 -15.17 -2.50 -6.42
C GLU A 54 -15.26 -3.36 -5.18
N SER A 55 -16.07 -4.40 -5.20
CA SER A 55 -16.24 -5.30 -4.06
C SER A 55 -15.00 -6.16 -3.83
N THR A 56 -14.39 -6.67 -4.90
CA THR A 56 -13.17 -7.48 -4.82
C THR A 56 -12.00 -6.67 -4.26
N ILE A 57 -11.80 -5.45 -4.76
CA ILE A 57 -10.69 -4.58 -4.32
C ILE A 57 -10.94 -4.07 -2.89
N THR A 58 -12.17 -3.65 -2.56
CA THR A 58 -12.51 -3.22 -1.19
C THR A 58 -12.26 -4.34 -0.19
N ALA A 59 -12.71 -5.56 -0.48
CA ALA A 59 -12.50 -6.72 0.40
C ALA A 59 -11.00 -7.01 0.61
N ALA A 60 -10.18 -6.91 -0.43
CA ALA A 60 -8.74 -7.10 -0.33
C ALA A 60 -8.07 -6.04 0.54
N VAL A 61 -8.50 -4.78 0.43
CA VAL A 61 -8.00 -3.67 1.26
C VAL A 61 -8.40 -3.85 2.72
N VAL A 62 -9.66 -4.22 3.00
CA VAL A 62 -10.14 -4.55 4.36
C VAL A 62 -9.29 -5.67 4.96
N ASN A 63 -9.05 -6.74 4.20
CA ASN A 63 -8.22 -7.86 4.64
C ASN A 63 -6.76 -7.43 4.91
N ALA A 64 -6.21 -6.53 4.09
CA ALA A 64 -4.86 -6.00 4.28
C ALA A 64 -4.74 -5.18 5.58
N PHE A 65 -5.73 -4.32 5.89
CA PHE A 65 -5.77 -3.59 7.16
C PHE A 65 -5.91 -4.54 8.35
N THR A 66 -6.82 -5.51 8.27
CA THR A 66 -7.04 -6.51 9.31
C THR A 66 -5.76 -7.32 9.58
N SER A 67 -5.07 -7.74 8.52
CA SER A 67 -3.83 -8.51 8.62
C SER A 67 -2.66 -7.68 9.16
N SER A 68 -2.62 -6.38 8.90
CA SER A 68 -1.59 -5.48 9.43
C SER A 68 -1.69 -5.28 10.94
N GLY A 69 -2.91 -5.40 11.50
CA GLY A 69 -3.19 -5.23 12.92
C GLY A 69 -2.94 -3.83 13.48
N ARG A 70 -2.63 -2.83 12.62
CA ARG A 70 -2.28 -1.46 13.03
C ARG A 70 -3.51 -0.59 13.29
N LEU A 71 -4.54 -0.75 12.47
CA LEU A 71 -5.84 -0.10 12.62
C LEU A 71 -6.93 -1.16 12.59
N LYS A 72 -7.88 -1.06 13.53
CA LYS A 72 -9.05 -1.94 13.55
C LYS A 72 -10.07 -1.46 12.53
N VAL A 73 -10.51 -2.34 11.63
CA VAL A 73 -11.58 -2.01 10.69
C VAL A 73 -12.93 -2.03 11.40
N VAL A 74 -13.68 -0.93 11.27
CA VAL A 74 -14.98 -0.72 11.92
C VAL A 74 -15.96 -0.03 10.96
N SER A 75 -17.22 0.15 11.39
CA SER A 75 -18.22 0.97 10.67
C SER A 75 -17.79 2.44 10.61
N LEU A 76 -18.38 3.21 9.69
CA LEU A 76 -18.03 4.62 9.54
C LEU A 76 -18.35 5.45 10.80
N GLU A 77 -19.39 5.06 11.52
CA GLU A 77 -19.86 5.74 12.73
C GLU A 77 -18.87 5.61 13.90
N ASP A 78 -18.13 4.48 13.95
CA ASP A 78 -17.18 4.16 15.02
C ASP A 78 -15.72 4.45 14.63
N ALA A 79 -15.49 4.99 13.43
CA ALA A 79 -14.15 5.13 12.89
C ALA A 79 -13.48 6.46 13.26
N ASP A 80 -12.19 6.41 13.60
CA ASP A 80 -11.34 7.60 13.75
C ASP A 80 -10.89 8.14 12.40
N SER A 81 -10.79 7.25 11.41
CA SER A 81 -10.32 7.57 10.05
C SER A 81 -11.13 6.84 8.98
N VAL A 82 -11.10 7.35 7.77
CA VAL A 82 -11.76 6.72 6.61
C VAL A 82 -10.82 6.65 5.41
N LEU A 83 -10.88 5.52 4.73
CA LEU A 83 -10.20 5.31 3.46
C LEU A 83 -11.22 5.33 2.33
N ASP A 84 -11.25 6.40 1.57
CA ASP A 84 -12.05 6.51 0.35
C ASP A 84 -11.23 6.03 -0.85
N GLY A 85 -11.84 5.28 -1.76
CA GLY A 85 -11.23 4.81 -3.00
C GLY A 85 -12.16 4.97 -4.21
N GLU A 86 -11.56 5.21 -5.36
CA GLU A 86 -12.25 5.30 -6.64
C GLU A 86 -11.44 4.57 -7.71
N ILE A 87 -12.02 3.53 -8.31
CA ILE A 87 -11.42 2.80 -9.44
C ILE A 87 -11.67 3.63 -10.70
N THR A 88 -10.59 4.12 -11.32
CA THR A 88 -10.65 5.01 -12.49
C THR A 88 -10.26 4.33 -13.79
N GLY A 89 -9.62 3.15 -13.72
CA GLY A 89 -9.23 2.39 -14.88
C GLY A 89 -9.22 0.89 -14.62
N TYR A 90 -9.71 0.15 -15.60
CA TYR A 90 -9.63 -1.31 -15.70
C TYR A 90 -9.36 -1.64 -17.16
N GLN A 91 -8.18 -2.19 -17.45
CA GLN A 91 -7.76 -2.46 -18.81
C GLN A 91 -7.14 -3.85 -18.91
N VAL A 92 -7.60 -4.62 -19.87
CA VAL A 92 -7.00 -5.90 -20.26
C VAL A 92 -6.37 -5.74 -21.63
N GLN A 93 -5.07 -5.93 -21.73
CA GLN A 93 -4.30 -5.76 -22.96
C GLN A 93 -3.57 -7.05 -23.32
N SER A 94 -3.53 -7.36 -24.62
CA SER A 94 -2.72 -8.45 -25.15
C SER A 94 -1.24 -8.16 -24.98
N LEU A 95 -0.49 -9.07 -24.35
CA LEU A 95 0.92 -8.86 -24.00
C LEU A 95 1.87 -9.62 -24.92
N THR A 96 1.63 -10.91 -25.15
CA THR A 96 2.53 -11.76 -25.94
C THR A 96 1.79 -12.65 -26.94
N TYR A 97 2.47 -12.94 -28.04
CA TYR A 97 2.00 -13.83 -29.09
C TYR A 97 3.08 -14.89 -29.37
N ASP A 98 2.67 -16.08 -29.83
CA ASP A 98 3.61 -17.09 -30.30
C ASP A 98 4.08 -16.81 -31.74
N SER A 99 4.96 -17.66 -32.26
CA SER A 99 5.48 -17.57 -33.63
C SER A 99 4.42 -17.73 -34.74
N LYS A 100 3.23 -18.22 -34.37
CA LYS A 100 2.05 -18.38 -35.25
C LYS A 100 1.01 -17.29 -35.05
N LEU A 101 1.36 -16.21 -34.32
CA LEU A 101 0.50 -15.08 -33.96
C LEU A 101 -0.71 -15.46 -33.07
N ASN A 102 -0.65 -16.59 -32.37
CA ASN A 102 -1.67 -16.89 -31.35
C ASN A 102 -1.31 -16.13 -30.07
N LEU A 103 -2.32 -15.50 -29.48
CA LEU A 103 -2.19 -14.80 -28.19
C LEU A 103 -1.84 -15.77 -27.07
N ARG A 104 -0.84 -15.41 -26.23
CA ARG A 104 -0.33 -16.23 -25.13
C ARG A 104 -0.59 -15.65 -23.76
N SER A 105 -0.57 -14.35 -23.64
CA SER A 105 -0.85 -13.71 -22.34
C SER A 105 -1.50 -12.36 -22.48
N TYR A 106 -2.24 -12.02 -21.42
CA TYR A 106 -2.83 -10.69 -21.20
C TYR A 106 -2.14 -10.00 -20.03
N ARG A 107 -2.27 -8.68 -19.99
CA ARG A 107 -1.99 -7.83 -18.84
C ARG A 107 -3.26 -7.15 -18.39
N LEU A 108 -3.62 -7.35 -17.13
CA LEU A 108 -4.63 -6.56 -16.43
C LEU A 108 -3.93 -5.37 -15.77
N THR A 109 -4.43 -4.16 -16.03
CA THR A 109 -4.01 -2.94 -15.33
C THR A 109 -5.22 -2.36 -14.63
N VAL A 110 -5.12 -2.20 -13.32
CA VAL A 110 -6.13 -1.53 -12.48
C VAL A 110 -5.55 -0.21 -11.99
N THR A 111 -6.27 0.88 -12.22
CA THR A 111 -5.90 2.22 -11.76
C THR A 111 -6.95 2.75 -10.80
N MET A 112 -6.52 3.38 -9.69
CA MET A 112 -7.44 3.96 -8.73
C MET A 112 -6.88 5.21 -8.07
N ASN A 113 -7.79 6.04 -7.56
CA ASN A 113 -7.48 7.14 -6.66
C ASN A 113 -7.84 6.75 -5.24
N VAL A 114 -6.99 7.11 -4.29
CA VAL A 114 -7.17 6.76 -2.88
C VAL A 114 -6.97 7.99 -2.02
N ARG A 115 -7.78 8.12 -0.96
CA ARG A 115 -7.68 9.20 0.02
C ARG A 115 -7.91 8.65 1.42
N PHE A 116 -6.94 8.85 2.30
CA PHE A 116 -7.01 8.51 3.71
C PHE A 116 -7.19 9.77 4.55
N ARG A 117 -8.25 9.84 5.32
CA ARG A 117 -8.65 11.03 6.08
C ARG A 117 -8.82 10.73 7.57
N ASP A 118 -8.39 11.67 8.39
CA ASP A 118 -8.71 11.72 9.81
C ASP A 118 -10.12 12.35 9.98
N LEU A 119 -11.04 11.63 10.59
CA LEU A 119 -12.40 12.10 10.83
C LEU A 119 -12.49 13.01 12.05
N ARG A 120 -11.56 12.87 13.02
CA ARG A 120 -11.55 13.71 14.23
C ARG A 120 -11.00 15.11 13.97
N ARG A 121 -9.97 15.23 13.11
CA ARG A 121 -9.33 16.48 12.75
C ARG A 121 -9.79 17.07 11.43
N THR A 122 -10.59 16.30 10.69
CA THR A 122 -11.09 16.70 9.36
C THR A 122 -9.95 17.03 8.39
N GLU A 123 -8.85 16.27 8.46
CA GLU A 123 -7.66 16.47 7.63
C GLU A 123 -7.37 15.26 6.73
N ILE A 124 -6.72 15.52 5.59
CA ILE A 124 -6.23 14.47 4.71
C ILE A 124 -4.87 14.04 5.22
N LEU A 125 -4.78 12.80 5.68
CA LEU A 125 -3.52 12.20 6.13
C LEU A 125 -2.64 11.80 4.94
N TRP A 126 -3.27 11.25 3.92
CA TRP A 126 -2.58 10.81 2.71
C TRP A 126 -3.56 10.70 1.55
N GLN A 127 -3.08 11.02 0.35
CA GLN A 127 -3.82 10.76 -0.88
C GLN A 127 -2.86 10.38 -2.00
N GLN A 128 -3.35 9.56 -2.89
CA GLN A 128 -2.64 9.18 -4.11
C GLN A 128 -3.62 9.05 -5.26
N GLU A 129 -3.33 9.75 -6.34
CA GLU A 129 -4.01 9.61 -7.62
C GLU A 129 -3.21 8.67 -8.51
N GLY A 130 -3.92 7.90 -9.33
CA GLY A 130 -3.29 7.00 -10.28
C GLY A 130 -2.48 5.86 -9.63
N LEU A 131 -2.92 5.32 -8.49
CA LEU A 131 -2.34 4.10 -7.94
C LEU A 131 -2.60 2.95 -8.91
N VAL A 132 -1.53 2.30 -9.40
CA VAL A 132 -1.61 1.24 -10.39
C VAL A 132 -1.21 -0.10 -9.81
N ALA A 133 -1.97 -1.14 -10.17
CA ALA A 133 -1.56 -2.53 -10.06
C ALA A 133 -1.62 -3.20 -11.44
N GLU A 134 -0.58 -3.95 -11.78
CA GLU A 134 -0.47 -4.69 -13.04
C GLU A 134 -0.25 -6.18 -12.77
N VAL A 135 -1.07 -7.02 -13.38
CA VAL A 135 -0.95 -8.48 -13.29
C VAL A 135 -1.04 -9.08 -14.67
N SER A 136 -0.11 -9.96 -15.00
CA SER A 136 -0.14 -10.72 -16.24
C SER A 136 -0.76 -12.11 -15.99
N PHE A 137 -1.57 -12.57 -16.93
CA PHE A 137 -2.13 -13.93 -16.90
C PHE A 137 -2.12 -14.56 -18.30
N ASP A 138 -1.97 -15.88 -18.33
CA ASP A 138 -1.83 -16.63 -19.58
C ASP A 138 -3.22 -16.97 -20.17
N VAL A 139 -3.27 -17.03 -21.49
CA VAL A 139 -4.44 -17.56 -22.22
C VAL A 139 -4.50 -19.08 -22.00
N ALA A 140 -5.67 -19.57 -21.59
CA ALA A 140 -5.94 -21.00 -21.53
C ALA A 140 -6.50 -21.49 -22.86
N GLY A 141 -6.47 -22.82 -23.05
CA GLY A 141 -6.98 -23.43 -24.30
C GLY A 141 -8.48 -23.28 -24.52
N GLN A 142 -9.25 -23.02 -23.45
CA GLN A 142 -10.69 -22.77 -23.51
C GLN A 142 -11.03 -21.39 -22.95
N VAL A 143 -12.12 -20.81 -23.43
CA VAL A 143 -12.60 -19.47 -23.02
C VAL A 143 -12.93 -19.44 -21.51
N SER A 144 -13.62 -20.47 -21.01
CA SER A 144 -13.96 -20.60 -19.58
C SER A 144 -12.72 -20.53 -18.67
N ASP A 145 -11.63 -21.17 -19.07
CA ASP A 145 -10.40 -21.20 -18.29
C ASP A 145 -9.68 -19.84 -18.35
N THR A 146 -9.77 -19.14 -19.46
CA THR A 146 -9.22 -17.78 -19.59
C THR A 146 -9.98 -16.79 -18.70
N ILE A 147 -11.31 -16.89 -18.63
CA ILE A 147 -12.14 -16.08 -17.71
C ILE A 147 -11.75 -16.35 -16.24
N SER A 148 -11.60 -17.61 -15.85
CA SER A 148 -11.17 -17.96 -14.49
C SER A 148 -9.77 -17.42 -14.13
N ARG A 149 -8.87 -17.33 -15.10
CA ARG A 149 -7.54 -16.72 -14.92
C ARG A 149 -7.61 -15.21 -14.80
N GLU A 150 -8.50 -14.56 -15.54
CA GLU A 150 -8.76 -13.13 -15.39
C GLU A 150 -9.30 -12.81 -14.00
N GLU A 151 -10.28 -13.56 -13.49
CA GLU A 151 -10.75 -13.41 -12.10
C GLU A 151 -9.63 -13.59 -11.08
N GLY A 152 -8.73 -14.55 -11.31
CA GLY A 152 -7.53 -14.76 -10.50
C GLY A 152 -6.60 -13.55 -10.55
N ALA A 153 -6.40 -12.95 -11.74
CA ALA A 153 -5.58 -11.76 -11.92
C ALA A 153 -6.19 -10.53 -11.20
N VAL A 154 -7.52 -10.37 -11.25
CA VAL A 154 -8.22 -9.31 -10.49
C VAL A 154 -7.98 -9.45 -8.98
N LYS A 155 -8.10 -10.66 -8.44
CA LYS A 155 -7.82 -10.93 -7.01
C LYS A 155 -6.36 -10.62 -6.67
N GLN A 156 -5.42 -10.96 -7.53
CA GLN A 156 -3.99 -10.67 -7.32
C GLN A 156 -3.72 -9.15 -7.38
N ALA A 157 -4.28 -8.43 -8.34
CA ALA A 157 -4.20 -6.98 -8.43
C ALA A 157 -4.79 -6.31 -7.17
N ALA A 158 -5.93 -6.80 -6.70
CA ALA A 158 -6.58 -6.32 -5.47
C ALA A 158 -5.70 -6.51 -4.23
N LEU A 159 -5.02 -7.65 -4.10
CA LEU A 159 -4.07 -7.91 -3.01
C LEU A 159 -2.85 -6.97 -3.09
N GLU A 160 -2.36 -6.69 -4.28
CA GLU A 160 -1.24 -5.75 -4.48
C GLU A 160 -1.65 -4.32 -4.10
N ILE A 161 -2.83 -3.89 -4.54
CA ILE A 161 -3.43 -2.60 -4.16
C ILE A 161 -3.57 -2.50 -2.64
N GLY A 162 -4.13 -3.53 -1.99
CA GLY A 162 -4.29 -3.57 -0.54
C GLY A 162 -2.97 -3.39 0.20
N ARG A 163 -1.92 -4.09 -0.21
CA ARG A 163 -0.56 -3.95 0.37
C ARG A 163 0.01 -2.56 0.16
N LYS A 164 -0.11 -1.99 -1.04
CA LYS A 164 0.37 -0.63 -1.34
C LYS A 164 -0.34 0.41 -0.48
N ILE A 165 -1.67 0.32 -0.37
CA ILE A 165 -2.46 1.26 0.44
C ILE A 165 -2.08 1.18 1.92
N VAL A 166 -2.00 -0.02 2.50
CA VAL A 166 -1.64 -0.19 3.91
C VAL A 166 -0.21 0.30 4.17
N GLY A 167 0.74 -0.02 3.29
CA GLY A 167 2.11 0.48 3.40
C GLY A 167 2.17 2.02 3.40
N HIS A 168 1.39 2.68 2.54
CA HIS A 168 1.33 4.15 2.51
C HIS A 168 0.55 4.75 3.68
N ALA A 169 -0.54 4.12 4.09
CA ALA A 169 -1.40 4.63 5.16
C ALA A 169 -0.81 4.43 6.56
N VAL A 170 0.11 3.46 6.73
CA VAL A 170 0.59 3.01 8.05
C VAL A 170 2.10 3.24 8.23
N ASP A 171 2.91 3.05 7.17
CA ASP A 171 4.37 3.04 7.28
C ASP A 171 5.02 4.39 6.95
N ARG A 172 4.25 5.34 6.43
CA ARG A 172 4.76 6.67 6.03
C ARG A 172 4.68 7.75 7.13
N PHE A 173 4.06 7.44 8.25
CA PHE A 173 3.92 8.36 9.39
C PHE A 173 4.95 8.10 10.47
#